data_eac27218f264a722511518cc1e5997c2
#
_entry.id   eac27218f264a722511518cc1e5997c2
#
_cell.length_a   1.000
_cell.length_b   1.000
_cell.length_c   1.000
_cell.angle_alpha   90.00
_cell.angle_beta   90.00
_cell.angle_gamma   90.00
#
_symmetry.space_group_name_H-M   'P 1'
#
loop_
_entity.id
_entity.type
_entity.pdbx_description
1 polymer ?
#
loop_
_entity_poly.entity_id
_entity_poly.type
_entity_poly.pdbx_seq_one_letter_code
_entity_poly.pdbx_strand_id
1 'polypeptide(L)'
;MAKARIIAGKSGLSNRIRWVYKPENMNFAKWVKGQELLIISTPVIQSKDFDLQAVIKKAKKLDMAGALLLVGDKYIASIDSTIISYSNLNDFPIFVISGEIPLIDIFEEIGHAIAYNKDSDVLSDNILSGIIFGKEHQYRSIFY
;
A
#
# COMPACT_ATOMS: atom_id res chain seq x y z
N MET A 1 -14.47 -8.31 4.90
CA MET A 1 -13.73 -7.27 5.63
C MET A 1 -12.31 -7.16 5.14
N ALA A 2 -11.92 -5.98 4.75
CA ALA A 2 -10.54 -5.77 4.29
C ALA A 2 -9.61 -5.81 5.51
N LYS A 3 -8.66 -6.74 5.48
CA LYS A 3 -7.68 -6.89 6.54
C LYS A 3 -6.30 -6.87 5.93
N ALA A 4 -5.69 -5.71 5.93
CA ALA A 4 -4.32 -5.59 5.51
C ALA A 4 -3.43 -5.65 6.75
N ARG A 5 -2.19 -6.03 6.52
CA ARG A 5 -1.20 -6.06 7.59
C ARG A 5 0.13 -5.57 7.04
N ILE A 6 0.89 -4.95 7.90
CA ILE A 6 2.22 -4.52 7.52
C ILE A 6 3.19 -5.68 7.66
N ILE A 7 4.05 -5.84 6.66
CA ILE A 7 5.03 -6.93 6.66
C ILE A 7 6.46 -6.42 6.64
N ALA A 8 6.68 -5.15 6.33
CA ALA A 8 8.02 -4.59 6.25
C ALA A 8 7.96 -3.07 6.34
N GLY A 9 9.07 -2.45 6.71
CA GLY A 9 9.21 -1.00 6.65
C GLY A 9 8.45 -0.25 7.72
N LYS A 10 8.23 -0.82 8.88
CA LYS A 10 7.47 -0.17 9.95
C LYS A 10 8.00 1.20 10.33
N SER A 11 9.32 1.40 10.22
CA SER A 11 9.91 2.69 10.55
C SER A 11 9.49 3.80 9.58
N GLY A 12 8.91 3.44 8.43
CA GLY A 12 8.40 4.40 7.46
C GLY A 12 6.94 4.77 7.65
N LEU A 13 6.30 4.33 8.74
CA LEU A 13 4.89 4.62 8.97
C LEU A 13 4.61 6.11 9.20
N SER A 14 5.62 6.91 9.48
CA SER A 14 5.49 8.35 9.58
C SER A 14 5.64 9.07 8.24
N ASN A 15 5.88 8.34 7.17
CA ASN A 15 5.97 8.95 5.84
C ASN A 15 4.65 9.65 5.49
N ARG A 16 4.77 10.75 4.78
CA ARG A 16 3.61 11.46 4.28
C ARG A 16 2.88 10.67 3.22
N ILE A 17 1.56 10.74 3.21
CA ILE A 17 0.77 10.17 2.14
C ILE A 17 -0.09 11.26 1.51
N ARG A 18 0.08 11.45 0.19
CA ARG A 18 -0.66 12.43 -0.58
C ARG A 18 -1.92 11.83 -1.16
N TRP A 19 -1.80 10.66 -1.79
CA TRP A 19 -2.92 9.97 -2.43
C TRP A 19 -2.50 8.55 -2.74
N VAL A 20 -3.34 7.83 -3.42
CA VAL A 20 -3.03 6.47 -3.89
C VAL A 20 -2.69 6.51 -5.37
N TYR A 21 -1.90 5.53 -5.82
CA TYR A 21 -1.56 5.39 -7.22
C TYR A 21 -1.55 3.92 -7.59
N LYS A 22 -2.36 3.54 -8.56
CA LYS A 22 -2.45 2.16 -9.05
C LYS A 22 -1.93 2.12 -10.48
N PRO A 23 -0.69 1.68 -10.70
CA PRO A 23 -0.15 1.61 -12.07
C PRO A 23 -0.82 0.50 -12.86
N GLU A 24 -0.86 0.66 -14.18
CA GLU A 24 -1.39 -0.33 -15.09
C GLU A 24 -0.31 -1.22 -15.69
N ASN A 25 0.95 -0.81 -15.56
CA ASN A 25 2.09 -1.59 -16.05
C ASN A 25 3.35 -1.19 -15.29
N MET A 26 4.47 -1.80 -15.64
CA MET A 26 5.74 -1.56 -14.96
C MET A 26 6.33 -0.18 -15.21
N ASN A 27 5.84 0.53 -16.20
CA ASN A 27 6.39 1.81 -16.60
C ASN A 27 5.58 2.96 -16.03
N PHE A 28 5.67 3.17 -14.72
CA PHE A 28 4.76 4.08 -14.02
C PHE A 28 5.40 5.38 -13.50
N ALA A 29 6.66 5.65 -13.81
CA ALA A 29 7.32 6.83 -13.24
C ALA A 29 6.71 8.16 -13.66
N LYS A 30 6.12 8.21 -14.85
CA LYS A 30 5.70 9.45 -15.49
C LYS A 30 4.72 10.28 -14.65
N TRP A 31 3.79 9.62 -13.96
CA TRP A 31 2.71 10.32 -13.26
C TRP A 31 2.92 10.42 -11.76
N VAL A 32 4.01 9.87 -11.25
CA VAL A 32 4.29 9.87 -9.81
C VAL A 32 4.91 11.21 -9.42
N LYS A 33 4.36 11.82 -8.39
CA LYS A 33 4.85 13.10 -7.87
C LYS A 33 5.61 12.94 -6.55
N GLY A 34 5.52 11.79 -5.94
CA GLY A 34 6.06 11.53 -4.61
C GLY A 34 4.97 11.49 -3.57
N GLN A 35 5.19 10.70 -2.53
CA GLN A 35 4.28 10.58 -1.39
C GLN A 35 2.96 9.86 -1.68
N GLU A 36 2.85 9.18 -2.82
CA GLU A 36 1.68 8.33 -3.06
C GLU A 36 1.86 6.97 -2.40
N LEU A 37 0.75 6.36 -2.04
CA LEU A 37 0.74 4.95 -1.66
C LEU A 37 0.54 4.12 -2.93
N LEU A 38 1.51 3.27 -3.23
CA LEU A 38 1.49 2.45 -4.43
C LEU A 38 0.60 1.23 -4.20
N ILE A 39 -0.34 0.98 -5.12
CA ILE A 39 -1.18 -0.22 -5.04
C ILE A 39 -0.83 -1.12 -6.21
N ILE A 40 -0.31 -2.31 -5.91
CA ILE A 40 0.09 -3.28 -6.91
C ILE A 40 -1.05 -4.28 -7.12
N SER A 41 -1.65 -4.22 -8.30
CA SER A 41 -2.81 -5.03 -8.64
C SER A 41 -2.56 -5.85 -9.89
N THR A 42 -3.58 -6.56 -10.34
CA THR A 42 -3.49 -7.57 -11.39
C THR A 42 -2.78 -7.12 -12.68
N PRO A 43 -3.08 -5.95 -13.26
CA PRO A 43 -2.40 -5.60 -14.51
C PRO A 43 -0.88 -5.59 -14.41
N VAL A 44 -0.35 -5.11 -13.31
CA VAL A 44 1.11 -5.11 -13.09
C VAL A 44 1.60 -6.52 -12.80
N ILE A 45 0.89 -7.24 -11.92
CA ILE A 45 1.30 -8.58 -11.51
C ILE A 45 1.36 -9.54 -12.70
N GLN A 46 0.44 -9.39 -13.65
CA GLN A 46 0.36 -10.26 -14.81
C GLN A 46 1.22 -9.82 -15.99
N SER A 47 1.92 -8.69 -15.88
CA SER A 47 2.79 -8.25 -16.95
C SER A 47 3.99 -9.19 -17.08
N LYS A 48 4.49 -9.34 -18.31
CA LYS A 48 5.59 -10.27 -18.58
C LYS A 48 6.87 -9.90 -17.86
N ASP A 49 7.08 -8.63 -17.65
CA ASP A 49 8.29 -8.13 -17.03
C ASP A 49 8.10 -7.81 -15.54
N PHE A 50 7.06 -8.37 -14.93
CA PHE A 50 6.79 -8.10 -13.52
C PHE A 50 7.95 -8.57 -12.64
N ASP A 51 8.45 -7.66 -11.83
CA ASP A 51 9.52 -7.91 -10.88
C ASP A 51 9.23 -7.06 -9.65
N LEU A 52 8.74 -7.71 -8.60
CA LEU A 52 8.31 -6.98 -7.42
C LEU A 52 9.45 -6.20 -6.77
N GLN A 53 10.65 -6.77 -6.73
CA GLN A 53 11.80 -6.07 -6.17
C GLN A 53 12.09 -4.79 -6.94
N ALA A 54 12.04 -4.86 -8.26
CA ALA A 54 12.26 -3.69 -9.10
C ALA A 54 11.19 -2.63 -8.88
N VAL A 55 9.94 -3.07 -8.71
CA VAL A 55 8.82 -2.15 -8.43
C VAL A 55 9.04 -1.42 -7.12
N ILE A 56 9.39 -2.15 -6.07
CA ILE A 56 9.59 -1.55 -4.75
C ILE A 56 10.76 -0.57 -4.76
N LYS A 57 11.87 -0.95 -5.38
CA LYS A 57 13.03 -0.07 -5.48
C LYS A 57 12.71 1.19 -6.26
N LYS A 58 11.97 1.05 -7.35
CA LYS A 58 11.54 2.18 -8.16
C LYS A 58 10.64 3.11 -7.37
N ALA A 59 9.68 2.54 -6.64
CA ALA A 59 8.77 3.33 -5.82
C ALA A 59 9.52 4.13 -4.76
N LYS A 60 10.52 3.51 -4.13
CA LYS A 60 11.33 4.23 -3.14
C LYS A 60 12.10 5.37 -3.79
N LYS A 61 12.67 5.14 -4.97
CA LYS A 61 13.38 6.18 -5.71
C LYS A 61 12.48 7.35 -6.09
N LEU A 62 11.22 7.07 -6.37
CA LEU A 62 10.23 8.08 -6.71
C LEU A 62 9.63 8.76 -5.48
N ASP A 63 10.16 8.47 -4.32
CA ASP A 63 9.73 9.05 -3.04
C ASP A 63 8.26 8.75 -2.72
N MET A 64 7.80 7.58 -3.11
CA MET A 64 6.46 7.14 -2.75
C MET A 64 6.41 6.77 -1.27
N ALA A 65 5.22 6.85 -0.68
CA ALA A 65 5.06 6.69 0.76
C ALA A 65 5.16 5.24 1.24
N GLY A 66 4.79 4.31 0.39
CA GLY A 66 4.78 2.88 0.72
C GLY A 66 4.01 2.12 -0.35
N ALA A 67 3.77 0.84 -0.11
CA ALA A 67 3.08 -0.01 -1.07
C ALA A 67 2.05 -0.90 -0.39
N LEU A 68 0.94 -1.13 -1.08
CA LEU A 68 -0.08 -2.09 -0.72
C LEU A 68 -0.11 -3.15 -1.81
N LEU A 69 0.14 -4.40 -1.45
CA LEU A 69 0.26 -5.50 -2.38
C LEU A 69 -0.94 -6.43 -2.26
N LEU A 70 -1.55 -6.76 -3.39
CA LEU A 70 -2.61 -7.76 -3.41
C LEU A 70 -1.98 -9.14 -3.45
N VAL A 71 -2.33 -9.98 -2.48
CA VAL A 71 -1.73 -11.30 -2.35
C VAL A 71 -2.78 -12.39 -2.52
N GLY A 72 -2.35 -13.57 -2.96
CA GLY A 72 -3.22 -14.72 -3.19
C GLY A 72 -2.79 -15.51 -4.41
N ASP A 73 -3.55 -16.55 -4.74
CA ASP A 73 -3.18 -17.48 -5.83
C ASP A 73 -3.06 -16.78 -7.18
N LYS A 74 -3.94 -15.84 -7.46
CA LYS A 74 -3.97 -15.13 -8.74
C LYS A 74 -3.30 -13.76 -8.65
N TYR A 75 -2.63 -13.51 -7.54
CA TYR A 75 -2.02 -12.24 -7.22
C TYR A 75 -0.57 -12.51 -6.85
N ILE A 76 -0.02 -11.73 -5.94
CA ILE A 76 1.34 -11.98 -5.48
C ILE A 76 1.31 -13.19 -4.55
N ALA A 77 2.00 -14.27 -4.94
CA ALA A 77 1.96 -15.51 -4.18
C ALA A 77 2.89 -15.49 -2.97
N SER A 78 4.04 -14.82 -3.11
CA SER A 78 5.02 -14.77 -2.03
C SER A 78 5.87 -13.51 -2.17
N ILE A 79 6.46 -13.10 -1.07
CA ILE A 79 7.32 -11.92 -1.04
C ILE A 79 8.67 -12.35 -0.51
N ASP A 80 9.69 -12.16 -1.36
CA ASP A 80 11.05 -12.57 -1.07
C ASP A 80 11.59 -11.82 0.15
N SER A 81 12.36 -12.53 0.95
CA SER A 81 13.00 -11.92 2.14
C SER A 81 13.91 -10.76 1.78
N THR A 82 14.49 -10.75 0.58
CA THR A 82 15.31 -9.61 0.13
C THR A 82 14.49 -8.34 0.00
N ILE A 83 13.26 -8.47 -0.43
CA ILE A 83 12.35 -7.31 -0.53
C ILE A 83 12.02 -6.77 0.85
N ILE A 84 11.75 -7.67 1.79
CA ILE A 84 11.45 -7.29 3.16
C ILE A 84 12.63 -6.58 3.80
N SER A 85 13.84 -7.14 3.62
CA SER A 85 15.05 -6.51 4.14
C SER A 85 15.31 -5.14 3.55
N TYR A 86 15.13 -5.01 2.24
CA TYR A 86 15.30 -3.72 1.56
C TYR A 86 14.33 -2.68 2.14
N SER A 87 13.08 -3.07 2.32
CA SER A 87 12.05 -2.16 2.80
C SER A 87 12.30 -1.74 4.24
N ASN A 88 12.77 -2.68 5.07
CA ASN A 88 13.13 -2.35 6.45
C ASN A 88 14.30 -1.37 6.52
N LEU A 89 15.28 -1.56 5.64
CA LEU A 89 16.47 -0.69 5.63
C LEU A 89 16.17 0.70 5.06
N ASN A 90 15.15 0.82 4.25
CA ASN A 90 14.85 2.06 3.53
C ASN A 90 13.59 2.74 4.02
N ASP A 91 13.05 2.31 5.15
CA ASP A 91 11.85 2.92 5.74
C ASP A 91 10.70 3.01 4.75
N PHE A 92 10.48 1.92 3.99
CA PHE A 92 9.45 1.86 2.97
C PHE A 92 8.38 0.86 3.39
N PRO A 93 7.24 1.31 3.95
CA PRO A 93 6.22 0.39 4.44
C PRO A 93 5.61 -0.45 3.33
N ILE A 94 5.50 -1.75 3.59
CA ILE A 94 4.81 -2.67 2.69
C ILE A 94 3.67 -3.32 3.46
N PHE A 95 2.47 -3.17 2.92
CA PHE A 95 1.26 -3.81 3.44
C PHE A 95 0.78 -4.85 2.44
N VAL A 96 0.15 -5.90 2.94
CA VAL A 96 -0.47 -6.91 2.10
C VAL A 96 -1.95 -7.02 2.44
N ILE A 97 -2.75 -7.31 1.43
CA ILE A 97 -4.19 -7.51 1.59
C ILE A 97 -4.62 -8.57 0.56
N SER A 98 -5.64 -9.35 0.90
CA SER A 98 -6.15 -10.35 -0.02
C SER A 98 -6.60 -9.72 -1.34
N GLY A 99 -6.16 -10.31 -2.46
CA GLY A 99 -6.59 -9.86 -3.78
C GLY A 99 -8.06 -10.06 -4.05
N GLU A 100 -8.74 -10.85 -3.20
CA GLU A 100 -10.18 -11.05 -3.34
C GLU A 100 -11.00 -9.85 -2.88
N ILE A 101 -10.39 -8.92 -2.16
CA ILE A 101 -11.08 -7.69 -1.74
C ILE A 101 -11.25 -6.77 -2.96
N PRO A 102 -12.46 -6.29 -3.24
CA PRO A 102 -12.65 -5.38 -4.38
C PRO A 102 -11.80 -4.12 -4.25
N LEU A 103 -11.14 -3.74 -5.34
CA LEU A 103 -10.30 -2.54 -5.35
C LEU A 103 -11.07 -1.29 -5.00
N ILE A 104 -12.34 -1.22 -5.40
CA ILE A 104 -13.14 -0.04 -5.09
C ILE A 104 -13.31 0.15 -3.58
N ASP A 105 -13.45 -0.96 -2.86
CA ASP A 105 -13.56 -0.90 -1.40
C ASP A 105 -12.24 -0.42 -0.78
N ILE A 106 -11.12 -0.90 -1.31
CA ILE A 106 -9.81 -0.48 -0.84
C ILE A 106 -9.60 1.01 -1.07
N PHE A 107 -9.92 1.46 -2.27
CA PHE A 107 -9.78 2.89 -2.63
C PHE A 107 -10.67 3.77 -1.78
N GLU A 108 -11.91 3.36 -1.52
CA GLU A 108 -12.81 4.13 -0.69
C GLU A 108 -12.28 4.29 0.74
N GLU A 109 -11.81 3.19 1.32
CA GLU A 109 -11.29 3.22 2.68
C GLU A 109 -10.09 4.14 2.80
N ILE A 110 -9.14 3.97 1.89
CA ILE A 110 -7.91 4.77 1.93
C ILE A 110 -8.23 6.23 1.62
N GLY A 111 -9.06 6.47 0.61
CA GLY A 111 -9.43 7.82 0.24
C GLY A 111 -10.13 8.57 1.36
N HIS A 112 -11.05 7.90 2.04
CA HIS A 112 -11.73 8.50 3.19
C HIS A 112 -10.75 8.87 4.30
N ALA A 113 -9.81 7.96 4.59
CA ALA A 113 -8.86 8.23 5.67
C ALA A 113 -7.90 9.36 5.31
N ILE A 114 -7.46 9.43 4.07
CA ILE A 114 -6.61 10.54 3.63
C ILE A 114 -7.37 11.85 3.75
N ALA A 115 -8.61 11.89 3.31
CA ALA A 115 -9.43 13.09 3.38
C ALA A 115 -9.71 13.50 4.83
N TYR A 116 -9.98 12.50 5.68
CA TYR A 116 -10.29 12.74 7.08
C TYR A 116 -9.08 13.26 7.86
N ASN A 117 -7.89 12.80 7.48
CA ASN A 117 -6.65 13.14 8.18
C ASN A 117 -5.80 14.12 7.40
N LYS A 118 -6.40 14.90 6.50
CA LYS A 118 -5.64 15.79 5.63
C LYS A 118 -4.81 16.81 6.39
N ASP A 119 -5.21 17.15 7.61
CA ASP A 119 -4.49 18.11 8.42
C ASP A 119 -3.20 17.55 8.99
N SER A 120 -3.13 16.23 9.19
CA SER A 120 -1.91 15.61 9.71
C SER A 120 -0.89 15.33 8.64
N ASP A 121 -1.34 15.05 7.42
CA ASP A 121 -0.45 14.94 6.26
C ASP A 121 0.57 13.81 6.33
N VAL A 122 0.44 12.86 7.24
CA VAL A 122 1.45 11.82 7.40
C VAL A 122 0.85 10.44 7.25
N LEU A 123 1.61 9.57 6.61
CA LEU A 123 1.33 8.14 6.58
C LEU A 123 1.78 7.60 7.92
N SER A 124 0.83 7.25 8.75
CA SER A 124 1.10 6.85 10.12
C SER A 124 0.14 5.76 10.52
N ASP A 125 0.30 5.26 11.74
CA ASP A 125 -0.66 4.34 12.31
C ASP A 125 -2.06 4.94 12.28
N ASN A 126 -2.19 6.25 12.43
CA ASN A 126 -3.49 6.92 12.36
C ASN A 126 -4.18 6.73 11.02
N ILE A 127 -3.41 6.71 9.93
CA ILE A 127 -3.99 6.57 8.61
C ILE A 127 -4.13 5.11 8.23
N LEU A 128 -3.02 4.39 8.11
CA LEU A 128 -3.10 3.02 7.60
C LEU A 128 -3.57 2.03 8.65
N SER A 129 -3.11 2.13 9.88
CA SER A 129 -3.61 1.25 10.94
C SER A 129 -5.06 1.53 11.24
N GLY A 130 -5.46 2.79 11.22
CA GLY A 130 -6.85 3.17 11.41
C GLY A 130 -7.75 2.68 10.31
N ILE A 131 -7.28 2.73 9.05
CA ILE A 131 -8.06 2.26 7.91
C ILE A 131 -8.10 0.75 7.88
N ILE A 132 -6.93 0.13 7.95
CA ILE A 132 -6.74 -1.25 7.58
C ILE A 132 -6.88 -2.15 8.78
N PHE A 133 -6.23 -1.82 9.88
CA PHE A 133 -6.29 -2.62 11.09
C PHE A 133 -7.40 -2.19 12.01
N GLY A 134 -7.79 -0.94 11.95
CA GLY A 134 -8.87 -0.40 12.75
C GLY A 134 -10.24 -0.59 12.15
N LYS A 135 -10.34 -1.21 10.97
CA LYS A 135 -11.62 -1.35 10.31
C LYS A 135 -12.62 -2.14 11.13
N GLU A 136 -12.20 -3.21 11.77
CA GLU A 136 -13.07 -3.95 12.66
C GLU A 136 -13.56 -3.09 13.79
N HIS A 137 -12.68 -2.27 14.31
CA HIS A 137 -13.01 -1.35 15.36
C HIS A 137 -14.04 -0.34 14.88
N GLN A 138 -13.86 0.19 13.67
CA GLN A 138 -14.83 1.10 13.07
C GLN A 138 -16.17 0.43 12.84
N TYR A 139 -16.16 -0.81 12.39
CA TYR A 139 -17.40 -1.56 12.23
C TYR A 139 -18.13 -1.73 13.54
N ARG A 140 -17.39 -2.05 14.59
CA ARG A 140 -18.00 -2.16 15.90
C ARG A 140 -18.59 -0.83 16.34
N SER A 141 -17.92 0.26 16.05
CA SER A 141 -18.43 1.59 16.38
C SER A 141 -19.71 1.91 15.63
N ILE A 142 -19.80 1.47 14.37
CA ILE A 142 -20.95 1.72 13.54
C ILE A 142 -22.16 0.91 14.02
N PHE A 143 -21.94 -0.32 14.42
CA PHE A 143 -23.01 -1.23 14.78
C PHE A 143 -23.35 -1.22 16.27
N TYR A 144 -22.57 -0.57 17.05
CA TYR A 144 -22.76 -0.50 18.49
C TYR A 144 -22.99 0.94 18.93
#